data_3165a99882b29e9f8f5f3159ff747a56
#
_entry.id   3165a99882b29e9f8f5f3159ff747a56
#
_cell.length_a   1.000
_cell.length_b   1.000
_cell.length_c   1.000
_cell.angle_alpha   90.00
_cell.angle_beta   90.00
_cell.angle_gamma   90.00
#
_symmetry.space_group_name_H-M   'P 1'
#
loop_
_entity.id
_entity.type
_entity.pdbx_description
1 polymer ?
#
loop_
_entity_poly.entity_id
_entity_poly.type
_entity_poly.pdbx_seq_one_letter_code
_entity_poly.pdbx_strand_id
1 'polypeptide(L)'
;MAVLSLKPHILEYQVIKEGYEDANGDYHQGESEWKGHIECDAIPASSKSNEIKFEDGSVKHYSYTIYLKSNVREFQIGEKVRITLYGGIKRAFIVKGFQRYQLQAKLWV
;
A
#
# COMPACT_ATOMS: atom_id res chain seq x y z
N MET A 1 11.70 -22.60 -15.35
CA MET A 1 12.27 -21.25 -15.46
C MET A 1 12.26 -20.58 -14.11
N ALA A 2 13.40 -20.19 -13.64
CA ALA A 2 13.48 -19.46 -12.39
C ALA A 2 12.88 -18.08 -12.59
N VAL A 3 11.77 -17.82 -11.95
CA VAL A 3 11.23 -16.48 -11.88
C VAL A 3 12.06 -15.75 -10.84
N LEU A 4 12.92 -14.88 -11.29
CA LEU A 4 13.60 -13.99 -10.40
C LEU A 4 12.57 -13.02 -9.84
N SER A 5 12.22 -13.26 -8.58
CA SER A 5 11.36 -12.35 -7.84
C SER A 5 12.18 -11.11 -7.48
N LEU A 6 12.44 -10.27 -8.47
CA LEU A 6 13.06 -8.99 -8.23
C LEU A 6 11.99 -8.07 -7.66
N LYS A 7 12.21 -7.62 -6.44
CA LYS A 7 11.33 -6.65 -5.80
C LYS A 7 12.08 -5.32 -5.70
N PRO A 8 12.16 -4.57 -6.82
CA PRO A 8 13.00 -3.37 -6.92
C PRO A 8 12.41 -2.16 -6.23
N HIS A 9 11.19 -2.25 -5.75
CA HIS A 9 10.47 -1.13 -5.15
C HIS A 9 10.33 -1.35 -3.65
N ILE A 10 10.16 -0.25 -2.93
CA ILE A 10 9.97 -0.27 -1.48
C ILE A 10 8.61 0.35 -1.16
N LEU A 11 7.84 -0.33 -0.33
CA LEU A 11 6.55 0.14 0.14
C LEU A 11 6.65 0.53 1.61
N GLU A 12 6.13 1.70 1.92
CA GLU A 12 5.95 2.19 3.27
C GLU A 12 4.46 2.44 3.50
N TYR A 13 4.00 2.31 4.74
CA TYR A 13 2.62 2.62 5.09
C TYR A 13 2.57 3.75 6.10
N GLN A 14 1.48 4.52 6.07
CA GLN A 14 1.30 5.63 6.98
C GLN A 14 0.73 5.14 8.30
N VAL A 15 1.37 5.54 9.39
CA VAL A 15 0.89 5.33 10.75
C VAL A 15 0.46 6.68 11.29
N ILE A 16 -0.78 6.76 11.76
CA ILE A 16 -1.35 7.97 12.32
C ILE A 16 -1.40 7.79 13.82
N LYS A 17 -0.72 8.69 14.55
CA LYS A 17 -0.83 8.77 16.00
C LYS A 17 -1.99 9.68 16.34
N GLU A 18 -2.88 9.22 17.22
CA GLU A 18 -4.01 10.02 17.66
C GLU A 18 -3.51 11.24 18.45
N GLY A 19 -4.22 12.34 18.31
CA GLY A 19 -4.01 13.51 19.12
C GLY A 19 -4.35 13.23 20.58
N TYR A 20 -3.80 14.02 21.48
CA TYR A 20 -4.05 13.87 22.90
C TYR A 20 -4.12 15.25 23.59
N GLU A 21 -4.79 15.28 24.72
CA GLU A 21 -4.86 16.45 25.60
C GLU A 21 -3.84 16.26 26.73
N ASP A 22 -2.99 17.26 26.93
CA ASP A 22 -1.99 17.19 27.99
C ASP A 22 -2.56 17.58 29.36
N ALA A 23 -1.73 17.52 30.39
CA ALA A 23 -2.14 17.82 31.76
C ALA A 23 -2.57 19.29 31.97
N ASN A 24 -2.19 20.18 31.05
CA ASN A 24 -2.55 21.60 31.10
C ASN A 24 -3.83 21.91 30.31
N GLY A 25 -4.46 20.89 29.70
CA GLY A 25 -5.63 21.07 28.88
C GLY A 25 -5.33 21.47 27.44
N ASP A 26 -4.07 21.50 27.05
CA ASP A 26 -3.68 21.80 25.67
C ASP A 26 -3.79 20.55 24.81
N TYR A 27 -4.46 20.69 23.66
CA TYR A 27 -4.60 19.61 22.70
C TYR A 27 -3.39 19.54 21.76
N HIS A 28 -2.79 18.37 21.69
CA HIS A 28 -1.72 18.08 20.75
C HIS A 28 -2.27 17.29 19.59
N GLN A 29 -2.12 17.83 18.39
CA GLN A 29 -2.58 17.16 17.18
C GLN A 29 -1.77 15.89 16.93
N GLY A 30 -2.44 14.85 16.47
CA GLY A 30 -1.79 13.61 16.09
C GLY A 30 -0.83 13.82 14.93
N GLU A 31 0.26 13.08 14.96
CA GLU A 31 1.25 13.09 13.89
C GLU A 31 1.10 11.85 13.02
N SER A 32 1.43 11.99 11.74
CA SER A 32 1.52 10.87 10.83
C SER A 32 2.97 10.64 10.45
N GLU A 33 3.36 9.38 10.34
CA GLU A 33 4.69 9.02 9.88
C GLU A 33 4.63 7.83 8.94
N TRP A 34 5.61 7.73 8.06
CA TRP A 34 5.77 6.59 7.17
C TRP A 34 6.61 5.54 7.87
N LYS A 35 6.08 4.32 7.93
CA LYS A 35 6.76 3.18 8.54
C LYS A 35 6.83 2.01 7.58
N GLY A 36 7.71 1.07 7.91
CA GLY A 36 7.90 -0.13 7.13
C GLY A 36 8.93 0.05 6.03
N HIS A 37 9.51 -1.05 5.64
CA HIS A 37 10.45 -1.12 4.53
C HIS A 37 10.17 -2.45 3.86
N ILE A 38 9.11 -2.48 3.08
CA ILE A 38 8.61 -3.72 2.49
C ILE A 38 9.05 -3.76 1.03
N GLU A 39 9.86 -4.76 0.71
CA GLU A 39 10.27 -4.99 -0.67
C GLU A 39 9.06 -5.43 -1.48
N CYS A 40 8.86 -4.83 -2.63
CA CYS A 40 7.72 -5.10 -3.48
C CYS A 40 8.04 -4.89 -4.95
N ASP A 41 7.13 -5.34 -5.79
CA ASP A 41 7.17 -5.11 -7.22
C ASP A 41 5.88 -4.37 -7.60
N ALA A 42 6.01 -3.11 -7.98
CA ALA A 42 4.88 -2.26 -8.36
C ALA A 42 4.79 -2.21 -9.88
N ILE A 43 3.71 -2.74 -10.42
CA ILE A 43 3.48 -2.81 -11.86
C ILE A 43 2.35 -1.85 -12.22
N PRO A 44 2.58 -0.91 -13.13
CA PRO A 44 1.52 0.00 -13.57
C PRO A 44 0.35 -0.75 -14.18
N ALA A 45 -0.86 -0.33 -13.87
CA ALA A 45 -2.05 -0.88 -14.48
C ALA A 45 -2.14 -0.45 -15.95
N SER A 46 -2.56 -1.36 -16.81
CA SER A 46 -2.81 -1.00 -18.20
C SER A 46 -4.11 -0.19 -18.28
N SER A 47 -4.20 0.69 -19.28
CA SER A 47 -5.40 1.49 -19.50
C SER A 47 -6.65 0.65 -19.79
N LYS A 48 -6.49 -0.60 -20.17
CA LYS A 48 -7.59 -1.51 -20.51
C LYS A 48 -8.05 -2.40 -19.37
N SER A 49 -7.28 -2.54 -18.30
CA SER A 49 -7.58 -3.48 -17.22
C SER A 49 -7.24 -2.92 -15.85
N ASN A 50 -7.59 -1.66 -15.64
CA ASN A 50 -7.36 -0.98 -14.37
C ASN A 50 -8.59 -1.05 -13.44
N GLU A 51 -9.49 -1.97 -13.69
CA GLU A 51 -10.68 -2.17 -12.88
C GLU A 51 -10.57 -3.44 -12.05
N ILE A 52 -10.99 -3.35 -10.79
CA ILE A 52 -11.13 -4.50 -9.90
C ILE A 52 -12.57 -4.57 -9.45
N LYS A 53 -13.18 -5.73 -9.65
CA LYS A 53 -14.51 -6.02 -9.16
C LYS A 53 -14.40 -6.75 -7.82
N PHE A 54 -15.04 -6.21 -6.81
CA PHE A 54 -15.09 -6.82 -5.48
C PHE A 54 -16.34 -7.67 -5.29
N GLU A 55 -16.34 -8.49 -4.24
CA GLU A 55 -17.46 -9.40 -3.94
C GLU A 55 -18.78 -8.68 -3.73
N ASP A 56 -18.76 -7.45 -3.23
CA ASP A 56 -19.93 -6.62 -3.03
C ASP A 56 -20.50 -6.02 -4.32
N GLY A 57 -19.89 -6.32 -5.46
CA GLY A 57 -20.28 -5.79 -6.76
C GLY A 57 -19.66 -4.43 -7.10
N SER A 58 -18.92 -3.82 -6.19
CA SER A 58 -18.26 -2.55 -6.48
C SER A 58 -17.11 -2.74 -7.45
N VAL A 59 -16.89 -1.73 -8.30
CA VAL A 59 -15.77 -1.67 -9.24
C VAL A 59 -14.92 -0.48 -8.87
N LYS A 60 -13.62 -0.69 -8.71
CA LYS A 60 -12.66 0.37 -8.40
C LYS A 60 -11.56 0.39 -9.44
N HIS A 61 -11.11 1.60 -9.73
CA HIS A 61 -9.96 1.81 -10.60
C HIS A 61 -8.69 1.90 -9.77
N TYR A 62 -7.60 1.33 -10.28
CA TYR A 62 -6.31 1.35 -9.60
C TYR A 62 -5.21 1.77 -10.56
N SER A 63 -4.12 2.32 -9.99
CA SER A 63 -2.97 2.80 -10.78
C SER A 63 -1.84 1.79 -10.85
N TYR A 64 -1.65 1.01 -9.79
CA TYR A 64 -0.58 0.01 -9.70
C TYR A 64 -1.09 -1.26 -9.05
N THR A 65 -0.60 -2.38 -9.52
CA THR A 65 -0.68 -3.66 -8.81
C THR A 65 0.65 -3.91 -8.14
N ILE A 66 0.64 -4.12 -6.83
CA ILE A 66 1.84 -4.32 -6.04
C ILE A 66 1.90 -5.76 -5.60
N TYR A 67 2.98 -6.45 -5.97
CA TYR A 67 3.24 -7.82 -5.56
C TYR A 67 4.11 -7.83 -4.33
N LEU A 68 3.65 -8.53 -3.29
CA LEU A 68 4.28 -8.60 -1.98
C LEU A 68 4.51 -10.05 -1.60
N LYS A 69 5.34 -10.27 -0.59
CA LYS A 69 5.49 -11.61 0.00
C LYS A 69 4.19 -12.00 0.72
N SER A 70 3.91 -13.31 0.75
CA SER A 70 2.67 -13.81 1.36
C SER A 70 2.55 -13.52 2.86
N ASN A 71 3.66 -13.32 3.54
CA ASN A 71 3.70 -13.04 4.98
C ASN A 71 3.62 -11.55 5.32
N VAL A 72 3.37 -10.70 4.33
CA VAL A 72 3.24 -9.27 4.58
C VAL A 72 2.02 -8.98 5.48
N ARG A 73 2.06 -7.82 6.17
CA ARG A 73 0.91 -7.39 6.96
C ARG A 73 -0.32 -7.19 6.08
N GLU A 74 -1.49 -7.38 6.65
CA GLU A 74 -2.74 -7.11 5.95
C GLU A 74 -2.95 -5.61 5.80
N PHE A 75 -3.37 -5.19 4.60
CA PHE A 75 -3.70 -3.80 4.32
C PHE A 75 -5.22 -3.64 4.20
N GLN A 76 -5.71 -2.51 4.69
CA GLN A 76 -7.13 -2.19 4.64
C GLN A 76 -7.38 -1.16 3.54
N ILE A 77 -8.56 -1.23 2.92
CA ILE A 77 -8.97 -0.25 1.93
C ILE A 77 -9.02 1.13 2.59
N GLY A 78 -8.42 2.12 1.95
CA GLY A 78 -8.35 3.49 2.45
C GLY A 78 -7.06 3.84 3.18
N GLU A 79 -6.22 2.86 3.51
CA GLU A 79 -4.90 3.15 4.07
C GLU A 79 -4.04 3.87 3.06
N LYS A 80 -3.18 4.75 3.53
CA LYS A 80 -2.19 5.42 2.69
C LYS A 80 -0.89 4.63 2.68
N VAL A 81 -0.34 4.46 1.50
CA VAL A 81 0.96 3.82 1.29
C VAL A 81 1.82 4.72 0.42
N ARG A 82 3.12 4.59 0.56
CA ARG A 82 4.08 5.31 -0.26
C ARG A 82 5.04 4.31 -0.89
N ILE A 83 5.23 4.43 -2.19
CA ILE A 83 6.09 3.51 -2.93
C ILE A 83 7.28 4.29 -3.44
N THR A 84 8.47 3.76 -3.18
CA THR A 84 9.70 4.26 -3.80
C THR A 84 9.90 3.49 -5.08
N LEU A 85 9.76 4.18 -6.19
CA LEU A 85 9.91 3.63 -7.53
C LEU A 85 11.36 3.74 -8.00
N TYR A 86 11.59 3.29 -9.23
CA TYR A 86 12.89 3.37 -9.87
C TYR A 86 13.45 4.80 -9.84
N GLY A 87 14.73 4.94 -9.53
CA GLY A 87 15.37 6.25 -9.44
C GLY A 87 15.09 7.02 -8.15
N GLY A 88 14.49 6.38 -7.15
CA GLY A 88 14.23 7.01 -5.86
C GLY A 88 12.98 7.89 -5.82
N ILE A 89 12.16 7.83 -6.86
CA ILE A 89 10.91 8.60 -6.90
C ILE A 89 9.90 7.98 -5.95
N LYS A 90 9.39 8.79 -5.02
CA LYS A 90 8.39 8.36 -4.05
C LYS A 90 7.01 8.88 -4.44
N ARG A 91 6.03 7.98 -4.43
CA ARG A 91 4.64 8.33 -4.73
C ARG A 91 3.71 7.75 -3.66
N ALA A 92 2.77 8.56 -3.21
CA ALA A 92 1.76 8.14 -2.24
C ALA A 92 0.49 7.72 -2.96
N PHE A 93 -0.12 6.66 -2.44
CA PHE A 93 -1.36 6.11 -2.98
C PHE A 93 -2.30 5.74 -1.84
N ILE A 94 -3.56 5.52 -2.20
CA ILE A 94 -4.57 4.99 -1.29
C ILE A 94 -4.86 3.55 -1.68
N VAL A 95 -4.88 2.65 -0.70
CA VAL A 95 -5.17 1.24 -0.94
C VAL A 95 -6.59 1.08 -1.47
N LYS A 96 -6.72 0.43 -2.60
CA LYS A 96 -7.99 0.12 -3.24
C LYS A 96 -8.44 -1.31 -2.97
N GLY A 97 -7.52 -2.21 -2.70
CA GLY A 97 -7.80 -3.60 -2.40
C GLY A 97 -6.55 -4.35 -2.00
N PHE A 98 -6.74 -5.46 -1.30
CA PHE A 98 -5.67 -6.34 -0.87
C PHE A 98 -6.15 -7.78 -0.89
N GLN A 99 -5.31 -8.68 -1.38
CA GLN A 99 -5.61 -10.11 -1.38
C GLN A 99 -4.34 -10.91 -1.09
N ARG A 100 -4.43 -11.80 -0.12
CA ARG A 100 -3.35 -12.72 0.20
C ARG A 100 -3.56 -14.04 -0.53
N TYR A 101 -2.52 -14.48 -1.22
CA TYR A 101 -2.48 -15.78 -1.85
C TYR A 101 -1.46 -16.65 -1.13
N GLN A 102 -1.40 -17.92 -1.50
CA GLN A 102 -0.51 -18.89 -0.86
C GLN A 102 0.97 -18.52 -1.01
N LEU A 103 1.37 -18.04 -2.17
CA LEU A 103 2.77 -17.76 -2.49
C LEU A 103 3.11 -16.28 -2.56
N GLN A 104 2.10 -15.43 -2.59
CA GLN A 104 2.28 -13.98 -2.68
C GLN A 104 1.04 -13.26 -2.21
N ALA A 105 1.17 -11.94 -2.03
CA ALA A 105 0.02 -11.06 -1.79
C ALA A 105 -0.03 -10.01 -2.87
N LYS A 106 -1.21 -9.53 -3.19
CA LYS A 106 -1.43 -8.44 -4.14
C LYS A 106 -2.09 -7.27 -3.44
N LEU A 107 -1.59 -6.08 -3.73
CA LEU A 107 -2.13 -4.82 -3.24
C LEU A 107 -2.45 -3.95 -4.45
N TRP A 108 -3.66 -3.42 -4.50
CA TRP A 108 -4.07 -2.49 -5.56
C TRP A 108 -4.17 -1.08 -4.99
N VAL A 109 -3.53 -0.13 -5.66
CA VAL A 109 -3.48 1.27 -5.22
C VAL A 109 -3.82 2.26 -6.32
#